data_bcc9d51dd8c380c45ce7872db036ee53
#
_entry.id   bcc9d51dd8c380c45ce7872db036ee53
#
_cell.length_a   1.000
_cell.length_b   1.000
_cell.length_c   1.000
_cell.angle_alpha   90.00
_cell.angle_beta   90.00
_cell.angle_gamma   90.00
#
_symmetry.space_group_name_H-M   'P 1'
#
loop_
_entity.id
_entity.type
_entity.pdbx_description
1 polymer ?
#
loop_
_entity_poly.entity_id
_entity_poly.type
_entity_poly.pdbx_seq_one_letter_code
_entity_poly.pdbx_strand_id
1 'polypeptide(L)'
;MFIHELDNWTQFAWDHDKVDAKLAEVSQALGYMRGRLSLVGFDEQLKATTESVTQDIVSSSEIEGVTLNTRSVRSSVARRLGVPYDDVNDTMSHYVEGMVSVSLDATRNYKQPLTKERLFVWHGELFPAERTRLYPIDVGQYRQVGMQVVSGNMGRERVCYEAPAPERVQGEMERFIAWFNDPDIPATPIKTAIAHFWFVCIHPFDDGNGRITRALSDMVLARVEDSNLRYYSMSKAIYADRKNYYLELERAQRGTDITNWLMWFLNTLLVAVKDSDTVIGNVLNKTYFWHIHEDIVCSERQKKILNIYLSGYDGKLTAKNWAKLAEVSLDTANRDIADLVEKKMLRPVPGNVRNIVYNMIYDPHSSLPFEDIHIEENEAQKYICMTYKQQLYRERLSEGDMQSLAQAERSLEDLAYKYFAYLTLL
;
A
#
# COMPACT_ATOMS: atom_id res chain seq x y z
N MET A 1 20.26 -7.39 28.81
CA MET A 1 19.22 -6.48 29.34
C MET A 1 18.40 -5.99 28.17
N PHE A 2 17.10 -6.12 28.25
CA PHE A 2 16.14 -5.67 27.26
C PHE A 2 15.39 -4.44 27.78
N ILE A 3 14.78 -3.67 26.89
CA ILE A 3 14.16 -2.39 27.21
C ILE A 3 13.11 -2.49 28.33
N HIS A 4 12.32 -3.58 28.39
CA HIS A 4 11.29 -3.78 29.40
C HIS A 4 11.83 -4.10 30.81
N GLU A 5 13.15 -4.30 30.94
CA GLU A 5 13.85 -4.52 32.21
C GLU A 5 14.38 -3.21 32.79
N LEU A 6 14.28 -2.08 32.04
CA LEU A 6 14.73 -0.78 32.49
C LEU A 6 13.65 -0.11 33.37
N ASP A 7 14.09 0.62 34.40
CA ASP A 7 13.20 1.33 35.33
C ASP A 7 12.33 2.38 34.61
N ASN A 8 12.87 2.97 33.54
CA ASN A 8 12.19 3.98 32.71
C ASN A 8 11.52 3.35 31.46
N TRP A 9 11.24 2.06 31.46
CA TRP A 9 10.47 1.38 30.42
C TRP A 9 9.18 2.16 30.10
N THR A 10 8.93 2.38 28.81
CA THR A 10 7.87 3.19 28.24
C THR A 10 8.09 4.74 28.25
N GLN A 11 9.13 5.24 28.91
CA GLN A 11 9.56 6.64 28.76
C GLN A 11 10.52 6.75 27.56
N PHE A 12 9.97 6.59 26.36
CA PHE A 12 10.75 6.65 25.13
C PHE A 12 11.29 8.06 24.89
N ALA A 13 12.57 8.15 24.53
CA ALA A 13 13.25 9.36 24.17
C ALA A 13 13.74 9.31 22.72
N TRP A 14 13.90 10.45 22.07
CA TRP A 14 14.45 10.56 20.73
C TRP A 14 15.05 11.94 20.48
N ASP A 15 15.87 12.04 19.44
CA ASP A 15 16.42 13.29 18.90
C ASP A 15 15.31 14.03 18.14
N HIS A 16 14.73 15.05 18.79
CA HIS A 16 13.62 15.83 18.25
C HIS A 16 13.99 16.50 16.93
N ASP A 17 15.18 17.08 16.81
CA ASP A 17 15.58 17.83 15.61
C ASP A 17 15.57 16.93 14.37
N LYS A 18 16.07 15.70 14.50
CA LYS A 18 16.06 14.73 13.39
C LYS A 18 14.67 14.21 13.07
N VAL A 19 13.92 13.82 14.10
CA VAL A 19 12.61 13.17 13.93
C VAL A 19 11.58 14.16 13.42
N ASP A 20 11.57 15.41 13.92
CA ASP A 20 10.61 16.44 13.53
C ASP A 20 10.83 16.88 12.06
N ALA A 21 12.11 16.97 11.62
CA ALA A 21 12.40 17.22 10.21
C ALA A 21 11.83 16.12 9.29
N LYS A 22 12.00 14.84 9.67
CA LYS A 22 11.44 13.72 8.92
C LYS A 22 9.91 13.66 9.00
N LEU A 23 9.33 13.99 10.15
CA LEU A 23 7.88 14.08 10.31
C LEU A 23 7.27 15.15 9.39
N ALA A 24 7.96 16.28 9.20
CA ALA A 24 7.52 17.31 8.26
C ALA A 24 7.44 16.79 6.82
N GLU A 25 8.48 16.06 6.36
CA GLU A 25 8.46 15.43 5.02
C GLU A 25 7.28 14.44 4.85
N VAL A 26 7.06 13.58 5.84
CA VAL A 26 5.95 12.61 5.83
C VAL A 26 4.61 13.34 5.81
N SER A 27 4.44 14.38 6.64
CA SER A 27 3.21 15.15 6.72
C SER A 27 2.90 15.87 5.41
N GLN A 28 3.93 16.40 4.75
CA GLN A 28 3.80 17.01 3.41
C GLN A 28 3.35 15.97 2.38
N ALA A 29 3.97 14.78 2.36
CA ALA A 29 3.61 13.72 1.43
C ALA A 29 2.17 13.22 1.65
N LEU A 30 1.74 13.02 2.90
CA LEU A 30 0.36 12.66 3.24
C LEU A 30 -0.63 13.75 2.83
N GLY A 31 -0.29 15.03 3.04
CA GLY A 31 -1.11 16.16 2.61
C GLY A 31 -1.26 16.23 1.09
N TYR A 32 -0.17 16.05 0.36
CA TYR A 32 -0.16 16.01 -1.10
C TYR A 32 -1.01 14.87 -1.65
N MET A 33 -0.83 13.66 -1.13
CA MET A 33 -1.63 12.47 -1.49
C MET A 33 -3.13 12.74 -1.26
N ARG A 34 -3.52 13.28 -0.11
CA ARG A 34 -4.92 13.61 0.18
C ARG A 34 -5.50 14.65 -0.76
N GLY A 35 -4.71 15.68 -1.10
CA GLY A 35 -5.11 16.69 -2.08
C GLY A 35 -5.42 16.06 -3.45
N ARG A 36 -4.60 15.15 -3.94
CA ARG A 36 -4.84 14.42 -5.19
C ARG A 36 -6.09 13.54 -5.14
N LEU A 37 -6.29 12.85 -4.03
CA LEU A 37 -7.43 11.94 -3.85
C LEU A 37 -8.77 12.69 -3.78
N SER A 38 -8.80 13.94 -3.32
CA SER A 38 -10.02 14.75 -3.31
C SER A 38 -10.59 15.01 -4.71
N LEU A 39 -9.77 14.80 -5.75
CA LEU A 39 -10.14 14.95 -7.17
C LEU A 39 -10.73 13.66 -7.77
N VAL A 40 -10.63 12.54 -7.04
CA VAL A 40 -11.07 11.22 -7.50
C VAL A 40 -12.47 10.95 -7.00
N GLY A 41 -13.35 10.45 -7.88
CA GLY A 41 -14.70 10.01 -7.50
C GLY A 41 -14.67 8.87 -6.47
N PHE A 42 -15.73 8.76 -5.68
CA PHE A 42 -15.82 7.80 -4.57
C PHE A 42 -15.61 6.34 -5.01
N ASP A 43 -16.19 5.93 -6.14
CA ASP A 43 -16.03 4.56 -6.66
C ASP A 43 -14.58 4.24 -7.01
N GLU A 44 -13.86 5.18 -7.59
CA GLU A 44 -12.44 5.02 -7.93
C GLU A 44 -11.57 5.03 -6.67
N GLN A 45 -11.92 5.83 -5.67
CA GLN A 45 -11.28 5.78 -4.35
C GLN A 45 -11.44 4.40 -3.71
N LEU A 46 -12.61 3.78 -3.80
CA LEU A 46 -12.84 2.42 -3.29
C LEU A 46 -12.02 1.37 -4.05
N LYS A 47 -11.87 1.50 -5.37
CA LYS A 47 -11.00 0.61 -6.16
C LYS A 47 -9.54 0.74 -5.75
N ALA A 48 -9.03 1.97 -5.60
CA ALA A 48 -7.66 2.20 -5.12
C ALA A 48 -7.44 1.64 -3.71
N THR A 49 -8.42 1.84 -2.81
CA THR A 49 -8.41 1.25 -1.47
C THR A 49 -8.37 -0.28 -1.52
N THR A 50 -9.17 -0.91 -2.42
CA THR A 50 -9.17 -2.36 -2.59
C THR A 50 -7.78 -2.88 -2.94
N GLU A 51 -7.08 -2.23 -3.86
CA GLU A 51 -5.71 -2.62 -4.24
C GLU A 51 -4.73 -2.44 -3.07
N SER A 52 -4.74 -1.29 -2.41
CA SER A 52 -3.85 -1.00 -1.28
C SER A 52 -4.05 -1.96 -0.12
N VAL A 53 -5.29 -2.20 0.30
CA VAL A 53 -5.61 -3.13 1.39
C VAL A 53 -5.25 -4.58 1.00
N THR A 54 -5.50 -4.98 -0.26
CA THR A 54 -5.08 -6.30 -0.77
C THR A 54 -3.58 -6.47 -0.64
N GLN A 55 -2.81 -5.49 -1.12
CA GLN A 55 -1.35 -5.53 -1.06
C GLN A 55 -0.84 -5.53 0.37
N ASP A 56 -1.48 -4.77 1.26
CA ASP A 56 -1.10 -4.71 2.68
C ASP A 56 -1.27 -6.07 3.36
N ILE A 57 -2.41 -6.73 3.17
CA ILE A 57 -2.70 -8.05 3.74
C ILE A 57 -1.73 -9.10 3.20
N VAL A 58 -1.48 -9.12 1.89
CA VAL A 58 -0.53 -10.06 1.26
C VAL A 58 0.85 -9.86 1.85
N SER A 59 1.37 -8.63 1.83
CA SER A 59 2.71 -8.34 2.34
C SER A 59 2.83 -8.57 3.86
N SER A 60 1.78 -8.24 4.64
CA SER A 60 1.74 -8.54 6.07
C SER A 60 1.89 -10.03 6.35
N SER A 61 1.28 -10.88 5.52
CA SER A 61 1.40 -12.34 5.65
C SER A 61 2.79 -12.83 5.19
N GLU A 62 3.36 -12.26 4.13
CA GLU A 62 4.69 -12.59 3.63
C GLU A 62 5.81 -12.22 4.62
N ILE A 63 5.66 -11.17 5.41
CA ILE A 63 6.57 -10.84 6.51
C ILE A 63 6.65 -12.01 7.50
N GLU A 64 5.53 -12.67 7.77
CA GLU A 64 5.44 -13.85 8.64
C GLU A 64 5.74 -15.18 7.91
N GLY A 65 6.18 -15.13 6.65
CA GLY A 65 6.50 -16.31 5.86
C GLY A 65 5.30 -17.08 5.31
N VAL A 66 4.10 -16.48 5.30
CA VAL A 66 2.87 -17.06 4.77
C VAL A 66 2.54 -16.42 3.43
N THR A 67 2.53 -17.23 2.36
CA THR A 67 2.13 -16.77 1.02
C THR A 67 0.62 -16.91 0.86
N LEU A 68 -0.05 -15.84 0.47
CA LEU A 68 -1.49 -15.80 0.17
C LEU A 68 -1.74 -15.71 -1.33
N ASN A 69 -2.87 -16.26 -1.77
CA ASN A 69 -3.36 -16.00 -3.11
C ASN A 69 -3.92 -14.59 -3.20
N THR A 70 -3.24 -13.72 -3.94
CA THR A 70 -3.60 -12.29 -4.08
C THR A 70 -5.03 -12.11 -4.64
N ARG A 71 -5.49 -13.00 -5.55
CA ARG A 71 -6.85 -12.93 -6.10
C ARG A 71 -7.90 -13.19 -5.01
N SER A 72 -7.69 -14.22 -4.19
CA SER A 72 -8.59 -14.54 -3.09
C SER A 72 -8.69 -13.39 -2.09
N VAL A 73 -7.55 -12.78 -1.73
CA VAL A 73 -7.52 -11.59 -0.84
C VAL A 73 -8.28 -10.44 -1.49
N ARG A 74 -7.99 -10.12 -2.74
CA ARG A 74 -8.66 -9.02 -3.48
C ARG A 74 -10.17 -9.24 -3.57
N SER A 75 -10.62 -10.44 -3.90
CA SER A 75 -12.04 -10.80 -3.97
C SER A 75 -12.74 -10.59 -2.62
N SER A 76 -12.11 -11.02 -1.51
CA SER A 76 -12.65 -10.81 -0.17
C SER A 76 -12.72 -9.33 0.21
N VAL A 77 -11.66 -8.57 -0.05
CA VAL A 77 -11.62 -7.12 0.20
C VAL A 77 -12.68 -6.39 -0.63
N ALA A 78 -12.74 -6.64 -1.96
CA ALA A 78 -13.69 -6.00 -2.86
C ALA A 78 -15.15 -6.25 -2.41
N ARG A 79 -15.49 -7.50 -2.07
CA ARG A 79 -16.82 -7.86 -1.57
C ARG A 79 -17.19 -7.08 -0.30
N ARG A 80 -16.27 -6.97 0.66
CA ARG A 80 -16.52 -6.25 1.93
C ARG A 80 -16.55 -4.72 1.76
N LEU A 81 -15.89 -4.20 0.73
CA LEU A 81 -15.94 -2.78 0.36
C LEU A 81 -17.13 -2.43 -0.55
N GLY A 82 -17.85 -3.42 -1.08
CA GLY A 82 -18.95 -3.21 -2.03
C GLY A 82 -18.48 -2.86 -3.44
N VAL A 83 -17.23 -3.20 -3.79
CA VAL A 83 -16.67 -2.99 -5.12
C VAL A 83 -17.01 -4.18 -6.01
N PRO A 84 -17.59 -3.98 -7.21
CA PRO A 84 -17.84 -5.06 -8.15
C PRO A 84 -16.54 -5.79 -8.51
N TYR A 85 -16.56 -7.12 -8.47
CA TYR A 85 -15.43 -7.98 -8.81
C TYR A 85 -15.92 -9.22 -9.57
N ASP A 86 -15.37 -9.44 -10.76
CA ASP A 86 -15.89 -10.43 -11.71
C ASP A 86 -15.49 -11.90 -11.42
N ASP A 87 -14.64 -12.16 -10.44
CA ASP A 87 -14.05 -13.48 -10.15
C ASP A 87 -14.71 -14.11 -8.91
N VAL A 88 -15.89 -14.74 -9.10
CA VAL A 88 -16.79 -15.21 -8.02
C VAL A 88 -16.49 -16.65 -7.53
N ASN A 89 -15.54 -17.37 -8.15
CA ASN A 89 -15.38 -18.81 -7.95
C ASN A 89 -14.21 -19.27 -7.07
N ASP A 90 -13.63 -18.39 -6.26
CA ASP A 90 -12.53 -18.79 -5.38
C ASP A 90 -13.06 -19.25 -4.01
N THR A 91 -12.80 -20.51 -3.66
CA THR A 91 -13.04 -21.04 -2.31
C THR A 91 -12.12 -20.28 -1.33
N MET A 92 -12.68 -19.32 -0.62
CA MET A 92 -11.92 -18.50 0.33
C MET A 92 -11.55 -19.32 1.55
N SER A 93 -10.28 -19.26 1.93
CA SER A 93 -9.85 -19.85 3.18
C SER A 93 -10.29 -18.96 4.36
N HIS A 94 -10.69 -19.58 5.47
CA HIS A 94 -11.03 -18.85 6.71
C HIS A 94 -9.88 -17.92 7.16
N TYR A 95 -8.65 -18.28 6.87
CA TYR A 95 -7.49 -17.46 7.19
C TYR A 95 -7.45 -16.14 6.40
N VAL A 96 -7.76 -16.17 5.09
CA VAL A 96 -7.86 -14.96 4.28
C VAL A 96 -8.98 -14.07 4.80
N GLU A 97 -10.15 -14.65 5.09
CA GLU A 97 -11.29 -13.91 5.64
C GLU A 97 -10.95 -13.25 6.99
N GLY A 98 -10.22 -13.95 7.87
CA GLY A 98 -9.76 -13.41 9.15
C GLY A 98 -8.79 -12.24 8.97
N MET A 99 -7.80 -12.38 8.09
CA MET A 99 -6.86 -11.29 7.78
C MET A 99 -7.58 -10.05 7.25
N VAL A 100 -8.53 -10.24 6.32
CA VAL A 100 -9.35 -9.15 5.77
C VAL A 100 -10.24 -8.52 6.87
N SER A 101 -10.82 -9.35 7.74
CA SER A 101 -11.64 -8.88 8.86
C SER A 101 -10.86 -7.95 9.78
N VAL A 102 -9.68 -8.36 10.22
CA VAL A 102 -8.81 -7.57 11.12
C VAL A 102 -8.37 -6.27 10.46
N SER A 103 -7.89 -6.32 9.21
CA SER A 103 -7.42 -5.14 8.49
C SER A 103 -8.54 -4.11 8.27
N LEU A 104 -9.72 -4.57 7.87
CA LEU A 104 -10.87 -3.68 7.66
C LEU A 104 -11.47 -3.17 8.97
N ASP A 105 -11.48 -3.95 10.04
CA ASP A 105 -11.92 -3.45 11.35
C ASP A 105 -10.97 -2.36 11.86
N ALA A 106 -9.66 -2.57 11.76
CA ALA A 106 -8.67 -1.58 12.17
C ALA A 106 -8.84 -0.24 11.44
N THR A 107 -9.08 -0.28 10.11
CA THR A 107 -9.15 0.93 9.28
C THR A 107 -10.54 1.54 9.23
N ARG A 108 -11.63 0.76 9.17
CA ARG A 108 -13.01 1.29 9.11
C ARG A 108 -13.54 1.75 10.46
N ASN A 109 -13.17 1.01 11.52
CA ASN A 109 -13.60 1.29 12.89
C ASN A 109 -12.50 2.02 13.69
N TYR A 110 -11.64 2.82 13.02
CA TYR A 110 -10.48 3.48 13.64
C TYR A 110 -10.85 4.46 14.76
N LYS A 111 -12.05 5.04 14.73
CA LYS A 111 -12.56 5.96 15.77
C LYS A 111 -12.98 5.22 17.05
N GLN A 112 -13.29 3.93 16.95
CA GLN A 112 -13.60 3.12 18.12
C GLN A 112 -12.36 2.92 19.00
N PRO A 113 -12.51 2.87 20.32
CA PRO A 113 -11.39 2.63 21.21
C PRO A 113 -10.78 1.24 20.98
N LEU A 114 -9.49 1.14 21.22
CA LEU A 114 -8.83 -0.15 21.36
C LEU A 114 -9.18 -0.75 22.72
N THR A 115 -9.66 -1.99 22.74
CA THR A 115 -9.95 -2.71 23.98
C THR A 115 -9.28 -4.07 23.96
N LYS A 116 -9.15 -4.68 25.13
CA LYS A 116 -8.65 -6.05 25.27
C LYS A 116 -9.51 -7.03 24.48
N GLU A 117 -10.84 -6.88 24.56
CA GLU A 117 -11.80 -7.74 23.87
C GLU A 117 -11.65 -7.61 22.35
N ARG A 118 -11.43 -6.40 21.84
CA ARG A 118 -11.19 -6.17 20.40
C ARG A 118 -9.92 -6.87 19.93
N LEU A 119 -8.84 -6.79 20.71
CA LEU A 119 -7.60 -7.51 20.41
C LEU A 119 -7.80 -9.03 20.42
N PHE A 120 -8.60 -9.54 21.36
CA PHE A 120 -8.90 -10.97 21.43
C PHE A 120 -9.75 -11.45 20.25
N VAL A 121 -10.72 -10.63 19.79
CA VAL A 121 -11.47 -10.90 18.56
C VAL A 121 -10.52 -10.92 17.35
N TRP A 122 -9.65 -9.92 17.20
CA TRP A 122 -8.66 -9.91 16.13
C TRP A 122 -7.76 -11.16 16.15
N HIS A 123 -7.30 -11.53 17.33
CA HIS A 123 -6.49 -12.74 17.48
C HIS A 123 -7.26 -14.00 17.06
N GLY A 124 -8.53 -14.10 17.46
CA GLY A 124 -9.41 -15.21 17.07
C GLY A 124 -9.62 -15.32 15.55
N GLU A 125 -9.79 -14.19 14.88
CA GLU A 125 -9.92 -14.14 13.41
C GLU A 125 -8.64 -14.61 12.67
N LEU A 126 -7.46 -14.36 13.24
CA LEU A 126 -6.19 -14.81 12.66
C LEU A 126 -5.94 -16.32 12.80
N PHE A 127 -6.58 -16.97 13.78
CA PHE A 127 -6.34 -18.36 14.12
C PHE A 127 -7.63 -19.19 14.13
N PRO A 128 -8.20 -19.49 12.95
CA PRO A 128 -9.37 -20.36 12.87
C PRO A 128 -9.05 -21.77 13.41
N ALA A 129 -10.07 -22.45 13.95
CA ALA A 129 -9.95 -23.73 14.65
C ALA A 129 -9.23 -24.85 13.86
N GLU A 130 -9.27 -24.78 12.53
CA GLU A 130 -8.60 -25.75 11.65
C GLU A 130 -7.06 -25.67 11.75
N ARG A 131 -6.52 -24.47 11.96
CA ARG A 131 -5.08 -24.22 12.05
C ARG A 131 -4.52 -24.51 13.44
N THR A 132 -5.31 -24.26 14.48
CA THR A 132 -4.92 -24.48 15.89
C THR A 132 -4.82 -25.95 16.29
N ARG A 133 -5.41 -26.87 15.49
CA ARG A 133 -5.28 -28.31 15.71
C ARG A 133 -3.86 -28.85 15.45
N LEU A 134 -3.10 -28.17 14.58
CA LEU A 134 -1.73 -28.59 14.23
C LEU A 134 -0.67 -27.96 15.14
N TYR A 135 -0.94 -26.75 15.63
CA TYR A 135 -0.07 -25.99 16.52
C TYR A 135 -0.95 -25.37 17.61
N PRO A 136 -0.97 -25.97 18.82
CA PRO A 136 -1.76 -25.43 19.91
C PRO A 136 -1.26 -24.04 20.29
N ILE A 137 -2.12 -23.05 20.16
CA ILE A 137 -1.94 -21.68 20.61
C ILE A 137 -3.16 -21.27 21.43
N ASP A 138 -2.95 -20.41 22.39
CA ASP A 138 -4.01 -19.88 23.24
C ASP A 138 -4.75 -18.75 22.49
N VAL A 139 -5.82 -19.12 21.76
CA VAL A 139 -6.58 -18.20 20.92
C VAL A 139 -7.47 -17.28 21.75
N GLY A 140 -7.44 -15.96 21.43
CA GLY A 140 -8.31 -14.98 22.08
C GLY A 140 -7.96 -14.70 23.55
N GLN A 141 -6.72 -14.92 23.95
CA GLN A 141 -6.20 -14.59 25.27
C GLN A 141 -4.71 -14.24 25.20
N TYR A 142 -4.19 -13.62 26.26
CA TYR A 142 -2.76 -13.37 26.38
C TYR A 142 -2.01 -14.67 26.70
N ARG A 143 -0.77 -14.77 26.19
CA ARG A 143 0.13 -15.90 26.43
C ARG A 143 0.35 -16.14 27.92
N GLN A 144 0.48 -17.40 28.27
CA GLN A 144 0.77 -17.85 29.62
C GLN A 144 2.21 -18.37 29.77
N VAL A 145 2.99 -18.35 28.69
CA VAL A 145 4.37 -18.85 28.64
C VAL A 145 5.36 -17.73 28.28
N GLY A 146 6.62 -17.92 28.68
CA GLY A 146 7.70 -17.03 28.27
C GLY A 146 7.87 -17.01 26.75
N MET A 147 8.25 -15.87 26.19
CA MET A 147 8.39 -15.68 24.75
C MET A 147 9.76 -15.11 24.41
N GLN A 148 10.46 -15.78 23.50
CA GLN A 148 11.73 -15.33 22.95
C GLN A 148 11.62 -15.19 21.43
N VAL A 149 12.13 -14.08 20.90
CA VAL A 149 12.33 -13.88 19.47
C VAL A 149 13.75 -14.32 19.14
N VAL A 150 13.86 -15.33 18.28
CA VAL A 150 15.15 -15.90 17.87
C VAL A 150 15.45 -15.64 16.42
N SER A 151 16.74 -15.54 16.06
CA SER A 151 17.22 -15.50 14.70
C SER A 151 18.35 -16.50 14.50
N GLY A 152 18.55 -16.94 13.27
CA GLY A 152 19.58 -17.91 12.91
C GLY A 152 19.00 -19.21 12.36
N ASN A 153 19.89 -20.14 11.96
CA ASN A 153 19.49 -21.45 11.46
C ASN A 153 19.22 -22.38 12.65
N MET A 154 18.37 -23.39 12.45
CA MET A 154 18.05 -24.43 13.44
C MET A 154 19.34 -25.02 14.06
N GLY A 155 19.41 -24.98 15.41
CA GLY A 155 20.59 -25.43 16.17
C GLY A 155 21.71 -24.37 16.31
N ARG A 156 21.52 -23.16 15.78
CA ARG A 156 22.41 -21.99 15.94
C ARG A 156 21.59 -20.70 16.14
N GLU A 157 20.45 -20.84 16.83
CA GLU A 157 19.59 -19.71 17.11
C GLU A 157 20.25 -18.76 18.12
N ARG A 158 20.10 -17.46 17.88
CA ARG A 158 20.47 -16.41 18.81
C ARG A 158 19.17 -15.72 19.29
N VAL A 159 19.03 -15.59 20.59
CA VAL A 159 17.95 -14.79 21.16
C VAL A 159 18.19 -13.32 20.85
N CYS A 160 17.32 -12.76 20.04
CA CYS A 160 17.33 -11.33 19.68
C CYS A 160 16.60 -10.51 20.72
N TYR A 161 15.47 -11.00 21.20
CA TYR A 161 14.63 -10.36 22.20
C TYR A 161 13.95 -11.40 23.09
N GLU A 162 13.79 -11.06 24.36
CA GLU A 162 12.96 -11.79 25.33
C GLU A 162 11.88 -10.85 25.82
N ALA A 163 10.63 -11.26 25.64
CA ALA A 163 9.48 -10.44 26.02
C ALA A 163 9.23 -10.47 27.54
N PRO A 164 8.49 -9.51 28.11
CA PRO A 164 8.13 -9.50 29.53
C PRO A 164 7.57 -10.85 30.00
N ALA A 165 7.81 -11.22 31.26
CA ALA A 165 7.25 -12.43 31.85
C ALA A 165 5.72 -12.47 31.72
N PRO A 166 5.10 -13.65 31.57
CA PRO A 166 3.65 -13.79 31.35
C PRO A 166 2.80 -13.03 32.36
N GLU A 167 3.21 -13.03 33.62
CA GLU A 167 2.51 -12.38 34.73
C GLU A 167 2.45 -10.86 34.59
N ARG A 168 3.37 -10.29 33.82
CA ARG A 168 3.42 -8.85 33.54
C ARG A 168 2.56 -8.44 32.33
N VAL A 169 2.24 -9.37 31.43
CA VAL A 169 1.60 -9.06 30.14
C VAL A 169 0.29 -8.31 30.32
N GLN A 170 -0.55 -8.72 31.24
CA GLN A 170 -1.83 -8.05 31.46
C GLN A 170 -1.64 -6.57 31.85
N GLY A 171 -0.79 -6.30 32.86
CA GLY A 171 -0.53 -4.92 33.30
C GLY A 171 0.16 -4.05 32.24
N GLU A 172 1.07 -4.66 31.43
CA GLU A 172 1.70 -3.98 30.30
C GLU A 172 0.67 -3.61 29.23
N MET A 173 -0.25 -4.49 28.91
CA MET A 173 -1.33 -4.24 27.95
C MET A 173 -2.34 -3.22 28.44
N GLU A 174 -2.68 -3.22 29.72
CA GLU A 174 -3.55 -2.19 30.32
C GLU A 174 -2.94 -0.80 30.16
N ARG A 175 -1.63 -0.64 30.43
CA ARG A 175 -0.90 0.62 30.23
C ARG A 175 -0.84 1.02 28.76
N PHE A 176 -0.55 0.06 27.88
CA PHE A 176 -0.52 0.30 26.44
C PHE A 176 -1.88 0.76 25.91
N ILE A 177 -2.97 0.08 26.26
CA ILE A 177 -4.33 0.40 25.82
C ILE A 177 -4.76 1.78 26.34
N ALA A 178 -4.44 2.11 27.60
CA ALA A 178 -4.73 3.43 28.17
C ALA A 178 -4.00 4.53 27.37
N TRP A 179 -2.69 4.39 27.13
CA TRP A 179 -1.92 5.33 26.33
C TRP A 179 -2.39 5.43 24.87
N PHE A 180 -2.75 4.28 24.26
CA PHE A 180 -3.21 4.22 22.87
C PHE A 180 -4.50 5.02 22.65
N ASN A 181 -5.40 4.97 23.64
CA ASN A 181 -6.69 5.65 23.60
C ASN A 181 -6.70 7.05 24.24
N ASP A 182 -5.57 7.48 24.80
CA ASP A 182 -5.47 8.77 25.48
C ASP A 182 -5.79 9.91 24.50
N PRO A 183 -6.86 10.70 24.74
CA PRO A 183 -7.25 11.80 23.87
C PRO A 183 -6.28 12.98 23.93
N ASP A 184 -5.49 13.11 25.01
CA ASP A 184 -4.49 14.17 25.16
C ASP A 184 -3.22 13.88 24.34
N ILE A 185 -3.06 12.67 23.85
CA ILE A 185 -1.95 12.26 22.96
C ILE A 185 -2.50 12.13 21.52
N PRO A 186 -2.31 13.15 20.66
CA PRO A 186 -2.89 13.16 19.33
C PRO A 186 -2.32 12.02 18.45
N ALA A 187 -3.15 11.52 17.54
CA ALA A 187 -2.70 10.60 16.53
C ALA A 187 -1.71 11.29 15.59
N THR A 188 -0.51 10.74 15.50
CA THR A 188 0.59 11.23 14.65
C THR A 188 1.34 10.03 14.05
N PRO A 189 2.13 10.22 12.98
CA PRO A 189 3.05 9.18 12.51
C PRO A 189 4.04 8.72 13.59
N ILE A 190 4.45 9.61 14.51
CA ILE A 190 5.30 9.24 15.67
C ILE A 190 4.52 8.32 16.63
N LYS A 191 3.25 8.68 16.99
CA LYS A 191 2.40 7.79 17.82
C LYS A 191 2.22 6.43 17.18
N THR A 192 2.11 6.37 15.84
CA THR A 192 2.02 5.11 15.11
C THR A 192 3.29 4.27 15.29
N ALA A 193 4.46 4.87 15.12
CA ALA A 193 5.75 4.18 15.28
C ALA A 193 5.97 3.68 16.72
N ILE A 194 5.57 4.48 17.71
CA ILE A 194 5.63 4.10 19.14
C ILE A 194 4.65 2.96 19.43
N ALA A 195 3.41 3.03 18.95
CA ALA A 195 2.41 1.97 19.14
C ALA A 195 2.90 0.64 18.56
N HIS A 196 3.46 0.69 17.35
CA HIS A 196 4.07 -0.48 16.70
C HIS A 196 5.18 -1.08 17.56
N PHE A 197 6.15 -0.26 17.95
CA PHE A 197 7.29 -0.69 18.74
C PHE A 197 6.89 -1.24 20.11
N TRP A 198 6.05 -0.52 20.83
CA TRP A 198 5.63 -0.89 22.18
C TRP A 198 4.87 -2.20 22.19
N PHE A 199 3.91 -2.38 21.27
CA PHE A 199 3.16 -3.64 21.18
C PHE A 199 4.05 -4.84 20.83
N VAL A 200 5.00 -4.65 19.90
CA VAL A 200 5.99 -5.70 19.56
C VAL A 200 6.86 -6.04 20.76
N CYS A 201 7.22 -5.06 21.60
CA CYS A 201 8.00 -5.32 22.81
C CYS A 201 7.21 -6.09 23.90
N ILE A 202 5.91 -5.78 24.10
CA ILE A 202 5.07 -6.55 25.03
C ILE A 202 4.90 -7.99 24.54
N HIS A 203 4.70 -8.16 23.23
CA HIS A 203 4.50 -9.47 22.60
C HIS A 203 3.42 -10.30 23.27
N PRO A 204 2.16 -9.81 23.34
CA PRO A 204 1.17 -10.35 24.28
C PRO A 204 0.58 -11.70 23.91
N PHE A 205 0.75 -12.22 22.71
CA PHE A 205 0.18 -13.45 22.21
C PHE A 205 1.25 -14.51 21.91
N ASP A 206 0.85 -15.78 21.82
CA ASP A 206 1.74 -16.86 21.42
C ASP A 206 2.20 -16.75 19.96
N ASP A 207 1.32 -16.29 19.07
CA ASP A 207 1.58 -15.98 17.66
C ASP A 207 0.69 -14.81 17.21
N GLY A 208 0.90 -14.26 16.02
CA GLY A 208 0.07 -13.21 15.45
C GLY A 208 0.42 -11.79 15.89
N ASN A 209 1.38 -11.63 16.80
CA ASN A 209 1.77 -10.29 17.28
C ASN A 209 2.15 -9.34 16.16
N GLY A 210 2.93 -9.77 15.17
CA GLY A 210 3.34 -8.94 14.04
C GLY A 210 2.15 -8.47 13.19
N ARG A 211 1.21 -9.36 12.89
CA ARG A 211 -0.01 -9.03 12.11
C ARG A 211 -0.91 -8.05 12.85
N ILE A 212 -1.13 -8.26 14.14
CA ILE A 212 -1.90 -7.35 15.00
C ILE A 212 -1.19 -6.00 15.12
N THR A 213 0.14 -5.99 15.30
CA THR A 213 0.94 -4.75 15.35
C THR A 213 0.75 -3.90 14.09
N ARG A 214 0.79 -4.52 12.92
CA ARG A 214 0.57 -3.79 11.64
C ARG A 214 -0.86 -3.28 11.53
N ALA A 215 -1.86 -4.07 11.94
CA ALA A 215 -3.24 -3.60 12.02
C ALA A 215 -3.42 -2.42 13.00
N LEU A 216 -2.74 -2.44 14.15
CA LEU A 216 -2.70 -1.30 15.08
C LEU A 216 -2.07 -0.06 14.45
N SER A 217 -0.99 -0.24 13.69
CA SER A 217 -0.36 0.86 12.95
C SER A 217 -1.33 1.47 11.95
N ASP A 218 -2.05 0.64 11.19
CA ASP A 218 -3.06 1.09 10.24
C ASP A 218 -4.22 1.81 10.92
N MET A 219 -4.63 1.36 12.11
CA MET A 219 -5.66 2.03 12.90
C MET A 219 -5.21 3.44 13.33
N VAL A 220 -3.96 3.61 13.79
CA VAL A 220 -3.45 4.93 14.16
C VAL A 220 -3.27 5.81 12.93
N LEU A 221 -2.76 5.29 11.82
CA LEU A 221 -2.65 6.04 10.56
C LEU A 221 -4.01 6.46 10.02
N ALA A 222 -5.06 5.63 10.16
CA ALA A 222 -6.42 6.02 9.80
C ALA A 222 -6.94 7.18 10.69
N ARG A 223 -6.53 7.23 11.97
CA ARG A 223 -6.80 8.38 12.86
C ARG A 223 -6.03 9.64 12.45
N VAL A 224 -4.75 9.50 12.03
CA VAL A 224 -3.94 10.61 11.52
C VAL A 224 -4.57 11.26 10.29
N GLU A 225 -5.13 10.44 9.42
CA GLU A 225 -5.72 10.86 8.15
C GLU A 225 -7.21 11.25 8.29
N ASP A 226 -7.84 10.92 9.41
CA ASP A 226 -9.29 10.96 9.64
C ASP A 226 -10.08 10.33 8.48
N SER A 227 -9.59 9.19 8.00
CA SER A 227 -10.11 8.47 6.84
C SER A 227 -10.15 6.98 7.07
N ASN A 228 -11.24 6.35 6.65
CA ASN A 228 -11.39 4.90 6.62
C ASN A 228 -10.92 4.28 5.29
N LEU A 229 -10.44 5.09 4.35
CA LEU A 229 -9.89 4.68 3.08
C LEU A 229 -8.37 4.71 3.14
N ARG A 230 -7.74 3.66 2.64
CA ARG A 230 -6.28 3.50 2.63
C ARG A 230 -5.79 3.39 1.20
N TYR A 231 -4.79 4.19 0.86
CA TYR A 231 -4.28 4.30 -0.52
C TYR A 231 -2.83 3.88 -0.65
N TYR A 232 -2.18 3.52 0.45
CA TYR A 232 -0.82 3.00 0.51
C TYR A 232 -0.75 1.79 1.44
N SER A 233 0.28 0.97 1.27
CA SER A 233 0.53 -0.20 2.10
C SER A 233 1.82 -0.02 2.90
N MET A 234 1.67 0.13 4.21
CA MET A 234 2.81 0.14 5.11
C MET A 234 3.49 -1.23 5.17
N SER A 235 2.70 -2.30 5.16
CA SER A 235 3.22 -3.67 5.18
C SER A 235 4.05 -4.01 3.94
N LYS A 236 3.69 -3.50 2.75
CA LYS A 236 4.48 -3.64 1.52
C LYS A 236 5.85 -2.98 1.66
N ALA A 237 5.88 -1.76 2.19
CA ALA A 237 7.14 -1.03 2.40
C ALA A 237 8.03 -1.71 3.47
N ILE A 238 7.43 -2.21 4.56
CA ILE A 238 8.12 -3.02 5.56
C ILE A 238 8.70 -4.30 4.93
N TYR A 239 7.91 -5.01 4.12
CA TYR A 239 8.36 -6.24 3.46
C TYR A 239 9.56 -6.01 2.53
N ALA A 240 9.53 -4.92 1.77
CA ALA A 240 10.63 -4.54 0.89
C ALA A 240 11.94 -4.27 1.64
N ASP A 241 11.87 -3.79 2.88
CA ASP A 241 13.01 -3.51 3.76
C ASP A 241 13.03 -4.41 5.04
N ARG A 242 12.50 -5.65 4.91
CA ARG A 242 12.29 -6.58 6.02
C ARG A 242 13.54 -6.81 6.87
N LYS A 243 14.72 -6.83 6.25
CA LYS A 243 15.98 -7.04 6.96
C LYS A 243 16.26 -5.90 7.94
N ASN A 244 16.12 -4.66 7.51
CA ASN A 244 16.33 -3.50 8.36
C ASN A 244 15.22 -3.35 9.39
N TYR A 245 13.98 -3.72 9.06
CA TYR A 245 12.86 -3.78 10.02
C TYR A 245 13.25 -4.56 11.30
N TYR A 246 13.70 -5.79 11.14
CA TYR A 246 14.08 -6.61 12.30
C TYR A 246 15.36 -6.08 12.99
N LEU A 247 16.30 -5.53 12.23
CA LEU A 247 17.51 -4.95 12.78
C LEU A 247 17.24 -3.73 13.65
N GLU A 248 16.39 -2.82 13.20
CA GLU A 248 16.04 -1.60 13.95
C GLU A 248 15.15 -1.93 15.16
N LEU A 249 14.27 -2.92 15.07
CA LEU A 249 13.55 -3.45 16.24
C LEU A 249 14.53 -3.99 17.29
N GLU A 250 15.46 -4.87 16.89
CA GLU A 250 16.43 -5.46 17.82
C GLU A 250 17.31 -4.39 18.49
N ARG A 251 17.71 -3.35 17.74
CA ARG A 251 18.49 -2.24 18.27
C ARG A 251 17.70 -1.41 19.28
N ALA A 252 16.49 -1.02 18.93
CA ALA A 252 15.62 -0.22 19.78
C ALA A 252 15.20 -0.95 21.06
N GLN A 253 15.15 -2.28 21.04
CA GLN A 253 14.81 -3.12 22.21
C GLN A 253 15.93 -3.19 23.28
N ARG A 254 17.00 -2.41 23.16
CA ARG A 254 18.13 -2.37 24.09
C ARG A 254 18.19 -1.13 24.98
N GLY A 255 17.39 -0.11 24.69
CA GLY A 255 17.38 1.14 25.43
C GLY A 255 16.14 1.97 25.15
N THR A 256 15.98 3.08 25.86
CA THR A 256 14.81 3.98 25.73
C THR A 256 14.97 5.04 24.65
N ASP A 257 16.18 5.25 24.09
CA ASP A 257 16.38 6.06 22.90
C ASP A 257 15.95 5.27 21.66
N ILE A 258 14.83 5.69 21.08
CA ILE A 258 14.22 5.06 19.89
C ILE A 258 14.37 5.92 18.63
N THR A 259 15.33 6.85 18.60
CA THR A 259 15.53 7.77 17.45
C THR A 259 15.66 7.01 16.15
N ASN A 260 16.52 5.99 16.07
CA ASN A 260 16.76 5.23 14.84
C ASN A 260 15.52 4.45 14.40
N TRP A 261 14.77 3.89 15.34
CA TRP A 261 13.49 3.23 15.05
C TRP A 261 12.48 4.21 14.44
N LEU A 262 12.29 5.39 15.04
CA LEU A 262 11.40 6.42 14.53
C LEU A 262 11.81 6.88 13.13
N MET A 263 13.11 7.13 12.93
CA MET A 263 13.65 7.51 11.61
C MET A 263 13.40 6.44 10.57
N TRP A 264 13.63 5.17 10.89
CA TRP A 264 13.36 4.05 9.99
C TRP A 264 11.86 3.96 9.68
N PHE A 265 11.00 4.01 10.68
CA PHE A 265 9.55 3.91 10.52
C PHE A 265 8.99 5.04 9.66
N LEU A 266 9.39 6.29 9.93
CA LEU A 266 8.97 7.46 9.17
C LEU A 266 9.48 7.41 7.71
N ASN A 267 10.73 6.96 7.48
CA ASN A 267 11.22 6.73 6.12
C ASN A 267 10.39 5.66 5.38
N THR A 268 10.08 4.56 6.05
CA THR A 268 9.26 3.48 5.47
C THR A 268 7.84 3.98 5.15
N LEU A 269 7.24 4.79 6.02
CA LEU A 269 5.95 5.42 5.77
C LEU A 269 6.03 6.39 4.58
N LEU A 270 7.09 7.19 4.49
CA LEU A 270 7.31 8.09 3.36
C LEU A 270 7.41 7.33 2.03
N VAL A 271 8.12 6.20 2.01
CA VAL A 271 8.20 5.30 0.84
C VAL A 271 6.82 4.74 0.50
N ALA A 272 6.07 4.25 1.49
CA ALA A 272 4.73 3.71 1.27
C ALA A 272 3.78 4.76 0.65
N VAL A 273 3.80 6.00 1.17
CA VAL A 273 2.98 7.11 0.66
C VAL A 273 3.41 7.50 -0.75
N LYS A 274 4.72 7.61 -1.02
CA LYS A 274 5.22 7.93 -2.36
C LYS A 274 4.93 6.82 -3.39
N ASP A 275 4.98 5.56 -2.99
CA ASP A 275 4.61 4.44 -3.87
C ASP A 275 3.12 4.48 -4.28
N SER A 276 2.25 5.03 -3.43
CA SER A 276 0.83 5.20 -3.75
C SER A 276 0.57 6.21 -4.86
N ASP A 277 1.47 7.17 -5.07
CA ASP A 277 1.31 8.18 -6.12
C ASP A 277 1.15 7.55 -7.51
N THR A 278 1.85 6.45 -7.78
CA THR A 278 1.70 5.72 -9.04
C THR A 278 0.29 5.12 -9.18
N VAL A 279 -0.25 4.53 -8.10
CA VAL A 279 -1.59 3.94 -8.10
C VAL A 279 -2.65 5.02 -8.28
N ILE A 280 -2.54 6.11 -7.54
CA ILE A 280 -3.45 7.26 -7.62
C ILE A 280 -3.37 7.90 -9.02
N GLY A 281 -2.17 8.08 -9.57
CA GLY A 281 -1.95 8.59 -10.92
C GLY A 281 -2.65 7.72 -11.97
N ASN A 282 -2.52 6.40 -11.89
CA ASN A 282 -3.21 5.48 -12.79
C ASN A 282 -4.74 5.58 -12.67
N VAL A 283 -5.27 5.71 -11.45
CA VAL A 283 -6.71 5.89 -11.23
C VAL A 283 -7.21 7.21 -11.82
N LEU A 284 -6.50 8.31 -11.57
CA LEU A 284 -6.83 9.62 -12.11
C LEU A 284 -6.79 9.63 -13.64
N ASN A 285 -5.73 9.07 -14.23
CA ASN A 285 -5.57 8.99 -15.68
C ASN A 285 -6.64 8.12 -16.33
N LYS A 286 -7.05 7.03 -15.65
CA LYS A 286 -8.14 6.18 -16.11
C LYS A 286 -9.47 6.92 -16.10
N THR A 287 -9.78 7.63 -15.02
CA THR A 287 -10.98 8.46 -14.91
C THR A 287 -11.01 9.52 -16.00
N TYR A 288 -9.89 10.21 -16.19
CA TYR A 288 -9.75 11.21 -17.25
C TYR A 288 -9.92 10.61 -18.65
N PHE A 289 -9.24 9.49 -18.94
CA PHE A 289 -9.36 8.83 -20.24
C PHE A 289 -10.81 8.49 -20.60
N TRP A 290 -11.56 7.94 -19.65
CA TRP A 290 -12.96 7.61 -19.88
C TRP A 290 -13.86 8.83 -19.94
N HIS A 291 -13.54 9.90 -19.23
CA HIS A 291 -14.30 11.16 -19.31
C HIS A 291 -14.17 11.82 -20.69
N ILE A 292 -12.97 11.92 -21.23
CA ILE A 292 -12.78 12.51 -22.59
C ILE A 292 -13.32 11.63 -23.72
N HIS A 293 -13.60 10.38 -23.45
CA HIS A 293 -14.13 9.41 -24.39
C HIS A 293 -15.55 8.92 -24.01
N GLU A 294 -16.29 9.67 -23.18
CA GLU A 294 -17.58 9.25 -22.65
C GLU A 294 -18.64 9.00 -23.72
N ASP A 295 -18.60 9.74 -24.83
CA ASP A 295 -19.49 9.59 -25.97
C ASP A 295 -19.13 8.44 -26.90
N ILE A 296 -18.00 7.75 -26.66
CA ILE A 296 -17.51 6.70 -27.54
C ILE A 296 -18.01 5.31 -27.07
N VAL A 297 -18.77 4.64 -27.92
CA VAL A 297 -19.25 3.30 -27.65
C VAL A 297 -18.14 2.27 -27.89
N CYS A 298 -17.68 1.63 -26.81
CA CYS A 298 -16.75 0.51 -26.82
C CYS A 298 -17.43 -0.80 -26.46
N SER A 299 -16.99 -1.91 -27.04
CA SER A 299 -17.40 -3.26 -26.60
C SER A 299 -16.84 -3.54 -25.18
N GLU A 300 -17.50 -4.42 -24.44
CA GLU A 300 -17.05 -4.83 -23.10
C GLU A 300 -15.63 -5.40 -23.12
N ARG A 301 -15.26 -6.12 -24.18
CA ARG A 301 -13.90 -6.62 -24.37
C ARG A 301 -12.90 -5.48 -24.53
N GLN A 302 -13.20 -4.47 -25.36
CA GLN A 302 -12.35 -3.30 -25.53
C GLN A 302 -12.18 -2.54 -24.22
N LYS A 303 -13.28 -2.30 -23.49
CA LYS A 303 -13.24 -1.68 -22.15
C LYS A 303 -12.37 -2.45 -21.17
N LYS A 304 -12.53 -3.79 -21.13
CA LYS A 304 -11.73 -4.66 -20.26
C LYS A 304 -10.24 -4.52 -20.53
N ILE A 305 -9.81 -4.59 -21.79
CA ILE A 305 -8.39 -4.51 -22.15
C ILE A 305 -7.82 -3.10 -21.95
N LEU A 306 -8.54 -2.06 -22.36
CA LEU A 306 -8.13 -0.68 -22.09
C LEU A 306 -7.95 -0.45 -20.59
N ASN A 307 -8.86 -0.94 -19.76
CA ASN A 307 -8.77 -0.82 -18.31
C ASN A 307 -7.54 -1.53 -17.72
N ILE A 308 -7.11 -2.66 -18.27
CA ILE A 308 -5.88 -3.34 -17.86
C ILE A 308 -4.65 -2.43 -18.09
N TYR A 309 -4.56 -1.83 -19.28
CA TYR A 309 -3.46 -0.91 -19.59
C TYR A 309 -3.52 0.39 -18.78
N LEU A 310 -4.70 0.97 -18.59
CA LEU A 310 -4.93 2.17 -17.77
C LEU A 310 -4.63 1.94 -16.28
N SER A 311 -4.69 0.70 -15.83
CA SER A 311 -4.36 0.33 -14.45
C SER A 311 -2.86 0.03 -14.24
N GLY A 312 -2.01 0.35 -15.21
CA GLY A 312 -0.55 0.24 -15.07
C GLY A 312 0.04 -1.10 -15.54
N TYR A 313 -0.57 -1.78 -16.49
CA TYR A 313 0.04 -2.96 -17.10
C TYR A 313 1.30 -2.59 -17.89
N ASP A 314 2.46 -3.14 -17.51
CA ASP A 314 3.78 -2.82 -18.08
C ASP A 314 4.02 -3.36 -19.50
N GLY A 315 3.11 -4.15 -20.05
CA GLY A 315 3.25 -4.70 -21.40
C GLY A 315 2.94 -3.67 -22.49
N LYS A 316 3.70 -3.71 -23.60
CA LYS A 316 3.39 -2.88 -24.77
C LYS A 316 2.00 -3.20 -25.31
N LEU A 317 1.21 -2.17 -25.66
CA LEU A 317 -0.08 -2.33 -26.31
C LEU A 317 0.15 -2.72 -27.79
N THR A 318 0.08 -4.00 -28.06
CA THR A 318 0.24 -4.63 -29.38
C THR A 318 -0.91 -5.58 -29.65
N ALA A 319 -1.19 -5.90 -30.89
CA ALA A 319 -2.21 -6.88 -31.24
C ALA A 319 -1.95 -8.27 -30.59
N LYS A 320 -0.68 -8.67 -30.46
CA LYS A 320 -0.30 -9.93 -29.81
C LYS A 320 -0.62 -9.92 -28.30
N ASN A 321 -0.29 -8.86 -27.58
CA ASN A 321 -0.60 -8.74 -26.16
C ASN A 321 -2.11 -8.56 -25.93
N TRP A 322 -2.78 -7.80 -26.79
CA TRP A 322 -4.25 -7.69 -26.77
C TRP A 322 -4.91 -9.05 -26.91
N ALA A 323 -4.53 -9.83 -27.95
CA ALA A 323 -5.07 -11.17 -28.19
C ALA A 323 -4.89 -12.10 -26.97
N LYS A 324 -3.71 -12.04 -26.34
CA LYS A 324 -3.40 -12.81 -25.12
C LYS A 324 -4.28 -12.40 -23.92
N LEU A 325 -4.42 -11.10 -23.68
CA LEU A 325 -5.17 -10.54 -22.54
C LEU A 325 -6.69 -10.71 -22.73
N ALA A 326 -7.16 -10.61 -23.95
CA ALA A 326 -8.58 -10.76 -24.31
C ALA A 326 -8.98 -12.23 -24.58
N GLU A 327 -8.02 -13.16 -24.61
CA GLU A 327 -8.23 -14.57 -24.95
C GLU A 327 -8.94 -14.77 -26.32
N VAL A 328 -8.50 -14.00 -27.32
CA VAL A 328 -9.09 -14.02 -28.67
C VAL A 328 -8.03 -14.28 -29.75
N SER A 329 -8.48 -14.51 -31.00
CA SER A 329 -7.59 -14.61 -32.15
C SER A 329 -6.89 -13.28 -32.44
N LEU A 330 -5.72 -13.34 -33.11
CA LEU A 330 -4.99 -12.16 -33.54
C LEU A 330 -5.82 -11.27 -34.50
N ASP A 331 -6.65 -11.88 -35.35
CA ASP A 331 -7.55 -11.16 -36.25
C ASP A 331 -8.63 -10.38 -35.51
N THR A 332 -9.14 -10.95 -34.41
CA THR A 332 -10.11 -10.26 -33.56
C THR A 332 -9.44 -9.09 -32.82
N ALA A 333 -8.24 -9.32 -32.29
CA ALA A 333 -7.45 -8.24 -31.65
C ALA A 333 -7.13 -7.10 -32.61
N ASN A 334 -6.74 -7.41 -33.86
CA ASN A 334 -6.48 -6.39 -34.87
C ASN A 334 -7.75 -5.58 -35.21
N ARG A 335 -8.92 -6.23 -35.29
CA ARG A 335 -10.20 -5.52 -35.51
C ARG A 335 -10.58 -4.61 -34.33
N ASP A 336 -10.41 -5.11 -33.11
CA ASP A 336 -10.68 -4.30 -31.92
C ASP A 336 -9.79 -3.05 -31.89
N ILE A 337 -8.49 -3.20 -32.18
CA ILE A 337 -7.53 -2.10 -32.18
C ILE A 337 -7.82 -1.15 -33.34
N ALA A 338 -8.11 -1.65 -34.54
CA ALA A 338 -8.44 -0.79 -35.71
C ALA A 338 -9.67 0.10 -35.44
N ASP A 339 -10.72 -0.48 -34.83
CA ASP A 339 -11.90 0.27 -34.39
C ASP A 339 -11.56 1.36 -33.37
N LEU A 340 -10.69 1.08 -32.40
CA LEU A 340 -10.24 2.07 -31.41
C LEU A 340 -9.32 3.17 -32.02
N VAL A 341 -8.56 2.84 -33.08
CA VAL A 341 -7.78 3.81 -33.82
C VAL A 341 -8.70 4.72 -34.64
N GLU A 342 -9.72 4.16 -35.32
CA GLU A 342 -10.73 4.94 -36.04
C GLU A 342 -11.48 5.90 -35.10
N LYS A 343 -11.80 5.43 -33.89
CA LYS A 343 -12.45 6.20 -32.81
C LYS A 343 -11.50 7.21 -32.11
N LYS A 344 -10.25 7.29 -32.55
CA LYS A 344 -9.22 8.19 -31.94
C LYS A 344 -8.98 7.96 -30.45
N MET A 345 -9.16 6.72 -30.00
CA MET A 345 -8.78 6.31 -28.62
C MET A 345 -7.36 5.76 -28.56
N LEU A 346 -6.89 5.20 -29.69
CA LEU A 346 -5.53 4.69 -29.86
C LEU A 346 -4.87 5.32 -31.08
N ARG A 347 -3.54 5.46 -31.02
CA ARG A 347 -2.72 5.82 -32.19
C ARG A 347 -1.54 4.88 -32.33
N PRO A 348 -1.15 4.51 -33.56
CA PRO A 348 0.07 3.73 -33.79
C PRO A 348 1.30 4.59 -33.50
N VAL A 349 2.32 3.98 -32.88
CA VAL A 349 3.63 4.60 -32.68
C VAL A 349 4.41 4.52 -34.01
N PRO A 350 4.95 5.63 -34.54
CA PRO A 350 5.72 5.63 -35.78
C PRO A 350 6.96 4.72 -35.68
N GLY A 351 7.32 4.04 -36.78
CA GLY A 351 8.61 3.36 -36.93
C GLY A 351 8.59 1.84 -36.87
N ASN A 352 7.50 1.19 -36.47
CA ASN A 352 7.41 -0.27 -36.33
C ASN A 352 6.43 -0.88 -37.34
N VAL A 353 6.93 -1.55 -38.38
CA VAL A 353 6.07 -2.15 -39.43
C VAL A 353 5.61 -3.57 -39.09
N ARG A 354 6.35 -4.33 -38.28
CA ARG A 354 6.05 -5.76 -37.99
C ARG A 354 5.37 -6.02 -36.65
N ASN A 355 5.56 -5.15 -35.65
CA ASN A 355 4.89 -5.25 -34.36
C ASN A 355 4.45 -3.83 -33.97
N ILE A 356 3.35 -3.37 -34.53
CA ILE A 356 2.84 -2.04 -34.26
C ILE A 356 2.50 -1.94 -32.77
N VAL A 357 3.12 -0.95 -32.11
CA VAL A 357 2.78 -0.54 -30.75
C VAL A 357 1.78 0.60 -30.86
N TYR A 358 0.82 0.63 -29.95
CA TYR A 358 -0.18 1.67 -29.91
C TYR A 358 -0.09 2.43 -28.60
N ASN A 359 -0.34 3.73 -28.65
CA ASN A 359 -0.51 4.58 -27.49
C ASN A 359 -1.96 4.98 -27.33
N MET A 360 -2.40 5.14 -26.07
CA MET A 360 -3.69 5.73 -25.75
C MET A 360 -3.66 7.23 -26.03
N ILE A 361 -4.76 7.77 -26.50
CA ILE A 361 -4.94 9.19 -26.76
C ILE A 361 -5.67 9.80 -25.57
N TYR A 362 -4.98 10.67 -24.83
CA TYR A 362 -5.53 11.40 -23.68
C TYR A 362 -6.06 12.79 -24.06
N ASP A 363 -5.75 13.28 -25.25
CA ASP A 363 -6.36 14.49 -25.81
C ASP A 363 -6.46 14.37 -27.34
N PRO A 364 -7.68 14.20 -27.88
CA PRO A 364 -7.89 14.13 -29.31
C PRO A 364 -7.79 15.48 -30.02
N HIS A 365 -7.70 16.61 -29.30
CA HIS A 365 -7.79 17.97 -29.88
C HIS A 365 -6.58 18.87 -29.64
N SER A 366 -5.53 18.38 -29.08
CA SER A 366 -4.41 19.03 -28.40
C SER A 366 -3.73 20.28 -28.99
N SER A 367 -3.64 21.27 -28.17
CA SER A 367 -2.36 21.91 -27.79
C SER A 367 -2.15 21.63 -26.29
N LEU A 368 -0.95 21.16 -25.91
CA LEU A 368 -0.63 20.86 -24.52
C LEU A 368 -0.83 22.09 -23.63
N PRO A 369 -1.68 22.04 -22.58
CA PRO A 369 -1.75 23.14 -21.62
C PRO A 369 -0.56 23.14 -20.67
N PHE A 370 0.36 22.19 -20.84
CA PHE A 370 1.53 21.99 -19.99
C PHE A 370 2.74 22.69 -20.58
N GLU A 371 3.44 23.45 -19.75
CA GLU A 371 4.67 24.16 -20.09
C GLU A 371 5.85 23.45 -19.42
N ASP A 372 7.05 23.64 -19.96
CA ASP A 372 8.31 23.22 -19.33
C ASP A 372 8.39 21.73 -18.97
N ILE A 373 7.94 20.86 -19.90
CA ILE A 373 7.96 19.41 -19.67
C ILE A 373 9.40 18.92 -19.76
N HIS A 374 9.92 18.37 -18.67
CA HIS A 374 11.28 17.83 -18.58
C HIS A 374 11.40 16.64 -17.64
N ILE A 375 12.57 16.00 -17.65
CA ILE A 375 12.89 14.90 -16.72
C ILE A 375 13.92 15.39 -15.72
N GLU A 376 13.64 15.16 -14.44
CA GLU A 376 14.59 15.30 -13.37
C GLU A 376 15.07 13.93 -12.90
N GLU A 377 16.33 13.83 -12.51
CA GLU A 377 16.92 12.66 -11.89
C GLU A 377 17.35 12.99 -10.45
N ASN A 378 16.86 12.22 -9.49
CA ASN A 378 17.21 12.34 -8.09
C ASN A 378 17.36 10.96 -7.46
N GLU A 379 18.52 10.69 -6.82
CA GLU A 379 18.82 9.42 -6.11
C GLU A 379 18.51 8.16 -6.92
N ALA A 380 18.95 8.11 -8.19
CA ALA A 380 18.70 7.01 -9.13
C ALA A 380 17.23 6.82 -9.54
N GLN A 381 16.35 7.77 -9.25
CA GLN A 381 14.97 7.79 -9.71
C GLN A 381 14.74 8.93 -10.70
N LYS A 382 13.96 8.66 -11.75
CA LYS A 382 13.59 9.66 -12.74
C LYS A 382 12.16 10.10 -12.54
N TYR A 383 11.96 11.40 -12.67
CA TYR A 383 10.67 12.06 -12.51
C TYR A 383 10.36 12.84 -13.78
N ILE A 384 9.11 12.81 -14.21
CA ILE A 384 8.61 13.75 -15.19
C ILE A 384 8.08 14.98 -14.46
N CYS A 385 8.53 16.16 -14.89
CA CYS A 385 8.15 17.45 -14.35
C CYS A 385 7.48 18.26 -15.42
N MET A 386 6.52 19.09 -15.05
CA MET A 386 5.87 20.04 -15.95
C MET A 386 5.26 21.21 -15.18
N THR A 387 5.03 22.32 -15.84
CA THR A 387 4.35 23.50 -15.30
C THR A 387 2.92 23.58 -15.85
N TYR A 388 1.94 23.79 -14.98
CA TYR A 388 0.55 24.05 -15.33
C TYR A 388 -0.01 25.18 -14.46
N LYS A 389 -0.60 26.21 -15.07
CA LYS A 389 -1.12 27.42 -14.40
C LYS A 389 -0.07 28.03 -13.43
N GLN A 390 1.21 28.11 -13.87
CA GLN A 390 2.35 28.62 -13.11
C GLN A 390 2.75 27.78 -11.88
N GLN A 391 2.26 26.58 -11.75
CA GLN A 391 2.63 25.64 -10.68
C GLN A 391 3.40 24.45 -11.26
N LEU A 392 4.51 24.09 -10.60
CA LEU A 392 5.32 22.93 -10.95
C LEU A 392 4.69 21.65 -10.40
N TYR A 393 4.55 20.65 -11.26
CA TYR A 393 4.10 19.30 -10.90
C TYR A 393 5.19 18.29 -11.23
N ARG A 394 5.28 17.23 -10.44
CA ARG A 394 6.34 16.23 -10.52
C ARG A 394 5.79 14.85 -10.22
N GLU A 395 6.03 13.88 -11.10
CA GLU A 395 5.61 12.49 -10.93
C GLU A 395 6.76 11.53 -11.25
N ARG A 396 6.84 10.43 -10.52
CA ARG A 396 7.85 9.39 -10.74
C ARG A 396 7.54 8.60 -12.01
N LEU A 397 8.54 8.46 -12.89
CA LEU A 397 8.42 7.61 -14.08
C LEU A 397 8.49 6.13 -13.72
N SER A 398 7.62 5.32 -14.31
CA SER A 398 7.73 3.86 -14.25
C SER A 398 8.94 3.37 -15.07
N GLU A 399 9.45 2.18 -14.75
CA GLU A 399 10.53 1.56 -15.52
C GLU A 399 10.14 1.36 -16.99
N GLY A 400 8.90 0.95 -17.26
CA GLY A 400 8.38 0.77 -18.61
C GLY A 400 8.32 2.09 -19.39
N ASP A 401 7.94 3.21 -18.75
CA ASP A 401 7.90 4.52 -19.39
C ASP A 401 9.31 5.07 -19.64
N MET A 402 10.27 4.81 -18.73
CA MET A 402 11.67 5.15 -18.96
C MET A 402 12.26 4.40 -20.18
N GLN A 403 11.94 3.11 -20.31
CA GLN A 403 12.36 2.32 -21.48
C GLN A 403 11.70 2.84 -22.76
N SER A 404 10.40 3.11 -22.75
CA SER A 404 9.65 3.62 -23.88
C SER A 404 10.17 4.99 -24.36
N LEU A 405 10.57 5.85 -23.43
CA LEU A 405 11.21 7.12 -23.75
C LEU A 405 12.60 6.93 -24.36
N ALA A 406 13.43 6.07 -23.75
CA ALA A 406 14.78 5.77 -24.25
C ALA A 406 14.77 5.14 -25.65
N GLN A 407 13.72 4.40 -25.99
CA GLN A 407 13.51 3.78 -27.30
C GLN A 407 12.74 4.70 -28.28
N ALA A 408 12.48 5.96 -27.92
CA ALA A 408 11.67 6.91 -28.68
C ALA A 408 10.27 6.38 -29.08
N GLU A 409 9.72 5.46 -28.28
CA GLU A 409 8.37 4.91 -28.47
C GLU A 409 7.28 5.85 -27.93
N ARG A 410 7.63 6.75 -27.01
CA ARG A 410 6.76 7.81 -26.45
C ARG A 410 7.53 9.12 -26.42
N SER A 411 6.84 10.22 -26.65
CA SER A 411 7.38 11.55 -26.42
C SER A 411 7.25 11.98 -24.96
N LEU A 412 7.97 13.03 -24.57
CA LEU A 412 7.80 13.65 -23.24
C LEU A 412 6.37 14.17 -23.06
N GLU A 413 5.78 14.69 -24.11
CA GLU A 413 4.41 15.17 -24.13
C GLU A 413 3.41 14.01 -23.88
N ASP A 414 3.61 12.85 -24.52
CA ASP A 414 2.77 11.67 -24.27
C ASP A 414 2.84 11.21 -22.82
N LEU A 415 4.03 11.30 -22.23
CA LEU A 415 4.19 10.97 -20.81
C LEU A 415 3.60 12.05 -19.90
N ALA A 416 3.75 13.33 -20.24
CA ALA A 416 3.13 14.40 -19.48
C ALA A 416 1.60 14.24 -19.44
N TYR A 417 0.98 13.92 -20.57
CA TYR A 417 -0.44 13.60 -20.58
C TYR A 417 -0.76 12.38 -19.73
N LYS A 418 -0.01 11.28 -19.86
CA LYS A 418 -0.22 10.08 -19.07
C LYS A 418 -0.23 10.36 -17.56
N TYR A 419 0.64 11.27 -17.10
CA TYR A 419 0.83 11.52 -15.68
C TYR A 419 0.00 12.69 -15.13
N PHE A 420 -0.34 13.69 -15.97
CA PHE A 420 -0.88 14.96 -15.50
C PHE A 420 -2.18 15.40 -16.18
N ALA A 421 -2.72 14.62 -17.13
CA ALA A 421 -3.93 14.99 -17.85
C ALA A 421 -5.11 15.36 -16.95
N TYR A 422 -5.22 14.73 -15.77
CA TYR A 422 -6.25 15.01 -14.78
C TYR A 422 -6.27 16.48 -14.30
N LEU A 423 -5.14 17.20 -14.40
CA LEU A 423 -5.07 18.62 -14.01
C LEU A 423 -5.91 19.52 -14.93
N THR A 424 -6.21 19.07 -16.15
CA THR A 424 -7.05 19.81 -17.08
C THR A 424 -8.53 19.74 -16.73
N LEU A 425 -8.91 18.85 -15.78
CA LEU A 425 -10.26 18.75 -15.24
C LEU A 425 -10.52 19.75 -14.07
N LEU A 426 -9.45 20.41 -13.59
CA LEU A 426 -9.45 21.44 -12.54
C LEU A 426 -9.49 22.85 -13.16
#